data_5ad6739f56b9c7bd98c484f3c421bcfd
#
_entry.id   5ad6739f56b9c7bd98c484f3c421bcfd
#
_cell.length_a   1.000
_cell.length_b   1.000
_cell.length_c   1.000
_cell.angle_alpha   90.00
_cell.angle_beta   90.00
_cell.angle_gamma   90.00
#
_symmetry.space_group_name_H-M   'P 1'
#
loop_
_entity.id
_entity.type
_entity.pdbx_description
1 polymer ?
#
loop_
_entity_poly.entity_id
_entity_poly.type
_entity_poly.pdbx_seq_one_letter_code
_entity_poly.pdbx_strand_id
1 'polypeptide(L)'
;MKSLIFGAVAALAMTGSAQAAVLVNLDSVTPVGSNFEYSYTGSVTPELGFATGDQLAIVDFAGYIAGSATAFPDVTFTLSNTLPSGLVLGSGLTDNPTIPDLIFTYTGPGFQTSGGPFPPGFDFTLTALSSIGTTADGAFSTSAVVNNNGNTGAQSFSSGRLDVPLASAVPEPATWAMLMTGFLGLGLMLRRRNRKQPMALIA
;
A
#
# COMPACT_ATOMS: atom_id res chain seq x y z
N MET A 1 -54.73 30.58 17.31
CA MET A 1 -54.30 29.99 16.03
C MET A 1 -52.79 29.73 16.13
N LYS A 2 -52.38 28.47 16.34
CA LYS A 2 -50.96 28.09 16.43
C LYS A 2 -50.56 27.45 15.09
N SER A 3 -49.70 28.13 14.36
CA SER A 3 -49.17 27.69 13.07
C SER A 3 -48.04 26.69 13.33
N LEU A 4 -48.21 25.43 12.91
CA LEU A 4 -47.18 24.36 12.92
C LEU A 4 -46.43 24.45 11.58
N ILE A 5 -45.16 24.86 11.63
CA ILE A 5 -44.27 24.83 10.49
C ILE A 5 -43.65 23.42 10.44
N PHE A 6 -44.07 22.61 9.48
CA PHE A 6 -43.43 21.34 9.15
C PHE A 6 -42.19 21.64 8.33
N GLY A 7 -40.99 21.48 8.95
CA GLY A 7 -39.72 21.48 8.26
C GLY A 7 -39.50 20.13 7.58
N ALA A 8 -39.60 20.10 6.25
CA ALA A 8 -39.21 18.94 5.45
C ALA A 8 -37.68 18.84 5.46
N VAL A 9 -37.13 17.87 6.16
CA VAL A 9 -35.72 17.46 6.05
C VAL A 9 -35.59 16.64 4.77
N ALA A 10 -35.03 17.23 3.71
CA ALA A 10 -34.65 16.52 2.51
C ALA A 10 -33.36 15.71 2.83
N ALA A 11 -33.52 14.42 3.05
CA ALA A 11 -32.38 13.48 3.09
C ALA A 11 -31.81 13.39 1.67
N LEU A 12 -30.67 14.05 1.43
CA LEU A 12 -29.84 13.75 0.25
C LEU A 12 -29.30 12.34 0.42
N ALA A 13 -29.91 11.37 -0.24
CA ALA A 13 -29.30 10.09 -0.48
C ALA A 13 -28.13 10.31 -1.45
N MET A 14 -26.91 10.40 -0.92
CA MET A 14 -25.71 10.27 -1.74
C MET A 14 -25.67 8.82 -2.22
N THR A 15 -26.19 8.57 -3.41
CA THR A 15 -25.93 7.35 -4.17
C THR A 15 -24.48 7.45 -4.64
N GLY A 16 -23.52 7.07 -3.77
CA GLY A 16 -22.17 6.79 -4.20
C GLY A 16 -22.29 5.65 -5.22
N SER A 17 -22.01 5.93 -6.48
CA SER A 17 -21.80 4.88 -7.48
C SER A 17 -20.67 4.00 -6.94
N ALA A 18 -20.93 2.72 -6.68
CA ALA A 18 -19.88 1.76 -6.43
C ALA A 18 -18.97 1.80 -7.66
N GLN A 19 -17.78 2.36 -7.52
CA GLN A 19 -16.80 2.33 -8.60
C GLN A 19 -16.30 0.90 -8.72
N ALA A 20 -16.31 0.40 -9.93
CA ALA A 20 -15.65 -0.85 -10.28
C ALA A 20 -14.18 -0.73 -9.87
N ALA A 21 -13.71 -1.62 -9.02
CA ALA A 21 -12.37 -1.56 -8.45
C ALA A 21 -11.74 -2.95 -8.34
N VAL A 22 -10.44 -3.00 -8.49
CA VAL A 22 -9.61 -4.10 -7.98
C VAL A 22 -9.08 -3.65 -6.62
N LEU A 23 -9.35 -4.44 -5.60
CA LEU A 23 -8.87 -4.21 -4.24
C LEU A 23 -7.79 -5.24 -3.92
N VAL A 24 -6.72 -4.82 -3.26
CA VAL A 24 -5.65 -5.70 -2.81
C VAL A 24 -5.40 -5.45 -1.33
N ASN A 25 -5.32 -6.54 -0.55
CA ASN A 25 -5.06 -6.46 0.89
C ASN A 25 -3.96 -7.45 1.26
N LEU A 26 -3.13 -7.11 2.23
CA LEU A 26 -2.24 -8.04 2.88
C LEU A 26 -3.07 -8.98 3.77
N ASP A 27 -3.00 -10.28 3.50
CA ASP A 27 -3.70 -11.29 4.28
C ASP A 27 -2.82 -11.80 5.44
N SER A 28 -1.56 -12.13 5.15
CA SER A 28 -0.66 -12.66 6.18
C SER A 28 0.81 -12.43 5.85
N VAL A 29 1.63 -12.42 6.91
CA VAL A 29 3.09 -12.49 6.85
C VAL A 29 3.54 -13.70 7.66
N THR A 30 4.11 -14.70 7.00
CA THR A 30 4.47 -15.98 7.62
C THR A 30 5.98 -16.23 7.53
N PRO A 31 6.68 -16.52 8.65
CA PRO A 31 8.10 -16.89 8.59
C PRO A 31 8.32 -18.17 7.78
N VAL A 32 9.26 -18.13 6.83
CA VAL A 32 9.68 -19.28 5.99
C VAL A 32 11.20 -19.36 6.02
N GLY A 33 11.76 -20.18 6.89
CA GLY A 33 13.19 -20.25 7.13
C GLY A 33 13.74 -18.94 7.69
N SER A 34 14.66 -18.30 6.94
CA SER A 34 15.22 -16.98 7.28
C SER A 34 14.46 -15.81 6.64
N ASN A 35 13.41 -16.09 5.88
CA ASN A 35 12.63 -15.11 5.14
C ASN A 35 11.17 -15.06 5.65
N PHE A 36 10.37 -14.19 5.06
CA PHE A 36 8.96 -14.01 5.38
C PHE A 36 8.15 -14.07 4.09
N GLU A 37 7.12 -14.90 4.06
CA GLU A 37 6.16 -14.95 2.97
C GLU A 37 5.05 -13.93 3.22
N TYR A 38 4.89 -13.05 2.28
CA TYR A 38 3.80 -12.09 2.19
C TYR A 38 2.72 -12.66 1.28
N SER A 39 1.54 -12.87 1.82
CA SER A 39 0.37 -13.33 1.08
C SER A 39 -0.63 -12.19 0.94
N TYR A 40 -0.98 -11.87 -0.29
CA TYR A 40 -1.94 -10.83 -0.63
C TYR A 40 -3.17 -11.44 -1.26
N THR A 41 -4.34 -10.99 -0.86
CA THR A 41 -5.61 -11.34 -1.49
C THR A 41 -6.09 -10.14 -2.30
N GLY A 42 -6.32 -10.38 -3.60
CA GLY A 42 -6.97 -9.43 -4.49
C GLY A 42 -8.41 -9.80 -4.74
N SER A 43 -9.27 -8.80 -4.82
CA SER A 43 -10.70 -8.96 -5.12
C SER A 43 -11.08 -8.05 -6.29
N VAL A 44 -11.72 -8.62 -7.29
CA VAL A 44 -12.18 -7.91 -8.50
C VAL A 44 -13.69 -7.77 -8.45
N THR A 45 -14.21 -6.55 -8.57
CA THR A 45 -15.66 -6.35 -8.59
C THR A 45 -16.30 -6.97 -9.85
N PRO A 46 -17.59 -7.36 -9.81
CA PRO A 46 -18.26 -8.03 -10.93
C PRO A 46 -18.26 -7.28 -12.25
N GLU A 47 -18.09 -5.96 -12.21
CA GLU A 47 -18.04 -5.08 -13.38
C GLU A 47 -16.68 -5.02 -14.06
N LEU A 48 -15.67 -5.67 -13.48
CA LEU A 48 -14.31 -5.70 -14.02
C LEU A 48 -13.85 -7.09 -14.41
N GLY A 49 -12.85 -7.13 -15.28
CA GLY A 49 -12.08 -8.33 -15.63
C GLY A 49 -10.67 -7.94 -16.02
N PHE A 50 -9.81 -8.93 -16.28
CA PHE A 50 -8.48 -8.69 -16.83
C PHE A 50 -8.45 -8.96 -18.34
N ALA A 51 -7.78 -8.11 -19.07
CA ALA A 51 -7.38 -8.31 -20.46
C ALA A 51 -5.88 -8.61 -20.54
N THR A 52 -5.46 -9.24 -21.63
CA THR A 52 -4.03 -9.47 -21.89
C THR A 52 -3.28 -8.14 -21.84
N GLY A 53 -2.27 -8.07 -20.97
CA GLY A 53 -1.48 -6.87 -20.72
C GLY A 53 -1.92 -6.02 -19.52
N ASP A 54 -3.05 -6.34 -18.90
CA ASP A 54 -3.42 -5.69 -17.64
C ASP A 54 -2.42 -6.03 -16.52
N GLN A 55 -2.19 -5.06 -15.66
CA GLN A 55 -1.13 -5.13 -14.66
C GLN A 55 -1.63 -4.83 -13.25
N LEU A 56 -0.94 -5.45 -12.29
CA LEU A 56 -1.04 -5.15 -10.88
C LEU A 56 0.37 -4.93 -10.35
N ALA A 57 0.59 -3.80 -9.71
CA ALA A 57 1.83 -3.48 -9.02
C ALA A 57 1.62 -3.47 -7.50
N ILE A 58 2.51 -4.15 -6.77
CA ILE A 58 2.72 -3.94 -5.34
C ILE A 58 3.96 -3.05 -5.26
N VAL A 59 3.78 -1.83 -4.79
CA VAL A 59 4.79 -0.75 -4.83
C VAL A 59 5.66 -0.81 -3.58
N ASP A 60 6.97 -0.58 -3.76
CA ASP A 60 7.94 -0.51 -2.66
C ASP A 60 8.10 -1.82 -1.87
N PHE A 61 8.18 -2.97 -2.54
CA PHE A 61 8.37 -4.27 -1.90
C PHE A 61 9.84 -4.52 -1.56
N ALA A 62 10.29 -4.09 -0.39
CA ALA A 62 11.68 -4.20 0.03
C ALA A 62 12.10 -5.64 0.34
N GLY A 63 13.38 -5.96 0.10
CA GLY A 63 13.98 -7.24 0.48
C GLY A 63 13.48 -8.45 -0.31
N TYR A 64 12.92 -8.25 -1.50
CA TYR A 64 12.40 -9.33 -2.35
C TYR A 64 13.43 -10.44 -2.59
N ILE A 65 12.98 -11.70 -2.46
CA ILE A 65 13.77 -12.89 -2.74
C ILE A 65 13.48 -13.35 -4.18
N ALA A 66 14.49 -13.34 -5.02
CA ALA A 66 14.36 -13.66 -6.44
C ALA A 66 13.70 -15.03 -6.68
N GLY A 67 12.73 -15.09 -7.60
CA GLY A 67 12.04 -16.31 -7.99
C GLY A 67 10.96 -16.78 -7.01
N SER A 68 10.65 -16.01 -5.96
CA SER A 68 9.65 -16.38 -4.95
C SER A 68 8.24 -15.90 -5.24
N ALA A 69 8.06 -14.97 -6.17
CA ALA A 69 6.75 -14.44 -6.48
C ALA A 69 5.87 -15.50 -7.16
N THR A 70 4.66 -15.66 -6.66
CA THR A 70 3.62 -16.50 -7.27
C THR A 70 2.33 -15.71 -7.46
N ALA A 71 1.54 -16.13 -8.42
CA ALA A 71 0.26 -15.51 -8.74
C ALA A 71 -0.74 -16.57 -9.22
N PHE A 72 -1.93 -16.12 -9.53
CA PHE A 72 -2.94 -16.94 -10.19
C PHE A 72 -2.53 -17.28 -11.64
N PRO A 73 -3.20 -18.26 -12.30
CA PRO A 73 -2.83 -18.69 -13.65
C PRO A 73 -2.77 -17.55 -14.69
N ASP A 74 -1.92 -17.74 -15.71
CA ASP A 74 -1.75 -16.81 -16.82
C ASP A 74 -1.24 -15.41 -16.39
N VAL A 75 -0.42 -15.37 -15.36
CA VAL A 75 0.25 -14.15 -14.90
C VAL A 75 1.76 -14.31 -14.99
N THR A 76 2.42 -13.34 -15.57
CA THR A 76 3.88 -13.21 -15.55
C THR A 76 4.29 -12.19 -14.50
N PHE A 77 5.50 -12.36 -13.97
CA PHE A 77 6.07 -11.51 -12.95
C PHE A 77 7.33 -10.82 -13.43
N THR A 78 7.47 -9.53 -13.11
CA THR A 78 8.69 -8.76 -13.34
C THR A 78 8.96 -7.82 -12.16
N LEU A 79 10.22 -7.46 -11.95
CA LEU A 79 10.63 -6.40 -11.03
C LEU A 79 10.84 -5.10 -11.79
N SER A 80 10.44 -4.01 -11.18
CA SER A 80 10.71 -2.65 -11.68
C SER A 80 11.00 -1.74 -10.49
N ASN A 81 11.74 -0.69 -10.72
CA ASN A 81 11.95 0.38 -9.73
C ASN A 81 11.12 1.62 -10.06
N THR A 82 10.23 1.49 -11.02
CA THR A 82 9.28 2.54 -11.40
C THR A 82 8.01 1.88 -11.92
N LEU A 83 6.89 2.49 -11.66
CA LEU A 83 5.62 2.00 -12.18
C LEU A 83 5.60 1.98 -13.71
N PRO A 84 5.13 0.89 -14.33
CA PRO A 84 4.89 0.83 -15.77
C PRO A 84 3.96 1.95 -16.25
N SER A 85 4.17 2.38 -17.49
CA SER A 85 3.24 3.31 -18.16
C SER A 85 1.85 2.68 -18.22
N GLY A 86 0.85 3.35 -17.68
CA GLY A 86 -0.52 2.83 -17.62
C GLY A 86 -0.97 2.44 -16.22
N LEU A 87 -0.08 2.35 -15.23
CA LEU A 87 -0.44 2.32 -13.83
C LEU A 87 -0.30 3.71 -13.23
N VAL A 88 -1.20 4.04 -12.31
CA VAL A 88 -1.21 5.35 -11.65
C VAL A 88 -1.43 5.19 -10.15
N LEU A 89 -0.74 5.99 -9.35
CA LEU A 89 -0.99 6.09 -7.93
C LEU A 89 -1.99 7.21 -7.65
N GLY A 90 -2.90 6.95 -6.74
CA GLY A 90 -3.84 7.94 -6.24
C GLY A 90 -3.17 9.05 -5.44
N SER A 91 -3.92 10.09 -5.14
CA SER A 91 -3.41 11.23 -4.36
C SER A 91 -2.89 10.79 -2.99
N GLY A 92 -1.67 11.23 -2.67
CA GLY A 92 -1.01 10.92 -1.39
C GLY A 92 -0.35 9.54 -1.32
N LEU A 93 -0.29 8.80 -2.44
CA LEU A 93 0.55 7.62 -2.61
C LEU A 93 1.80 8.00 -3.40
N THR A 94 2.92 7.39 -3.06
CA THR A 94 4.22 7.66 -3.70
C THR A 94 4.92 6.35 -4.01
N ASP A 95 5.79 6.36 -4.99
CA ASP A 95 6.70 5.31 -5.39
C ASP A 95 8.12 5.76 -5.07
N ASN A 96 8.89 4.93 -4.40
CA ASN A 96 10.30 5.16 -4.10
C ASN A 96 11.19 4.41 -5.11
N PRO A 97 11.80 5.06 -6.08
CA PRO A 97 12.55 4.41 -7.15
C PRO A 97 13.82 3.68 -6.67
N THR A 98 14.11 3.65 -5.38
CA THR A 98 15.22 2.86 -4.80
C THR A 98 14.77 1.51 -4.26
N ILE A 99 13.47 1.26 -4.17
CA ILE A 99 12.87 0.01 -3.70
C ILE A 99 12.13 -0.63 -4.88
N PRO A 100 12.29 -1.93 -5.13
CA PRO A 100 11.63 -2.56 -6.26
C PRO A 100 10.12 -2.72 -6.05
N ASP A 101 9.38 -2.58 -7.14
CA ASP A 101 7.98 -2.94 -7.26
C ASP A 101 7.82 -4.35 -7.79
N LEU A 102 6.81 -5.06 -7.31
CA LEU A 102 6.39 -6.34 -7.85
C LEU A 102 5.32 -6.10 -8.92
N ILE A 103 5.65 -6.36 -10.19
CA ILE A 103 4.72 -6.15 -11.32
C ILE A 103 4.21 -7.50 -11.79
N PHE A 104 2.94 -7.72 -11.67
CA PHE A 104 2.20 -8.88 -12.16
C PHE A 104 1.45 -8.47 -13.44
N THR A 105 1.71 -9.15 -14.55
CA THR A 105 1.09 -8.87 -15.83
C THR A 105 0.25 -10.06 -16.27
N TYR A 106 -1.04 -9.84 -16.51
CA TYR A 106 -1.92 -10.86 -17.05
C TYR A 106 -1.61 -11.15 -18.52
N THR A 107 -1.42 -12.43 -18.86
CA THR A 107 -1.05 -12.90 -20.20
C THR A 107 -2.09 -13.83 -20.81
N GLY A 108 -3.13 -14.13 -20.05
CA GLY A 108 -4.20 -15.03 -20.48
C GLY A 108 -5.05 -14.47 -21.63
N PRO A 109 -6.02 -15.25 -22.10
CA PRO A 109 -6.95 -14.79 -23.14
C PRO A 109 -7.64 -13.52 -22.67
N GLY A 110 -7.77 -12.56 -23.56
CA GLY A 110 -8.36 -11.27 -23.27
C GLY A 110 -9.75 -11.40 -22.67
N PHE A 111 -10.15 -10.37 -21.98
CA PHE A 111 -11.42 -10.23 -21.31
C PHE A 111 -12.60 -10.73 -22.17
N GLN A 112 -13.46 -11.56 -21.57
CA GLN A 112 -14.68 -12.05 -22.23
C GLN A 112 -15.90 -11.67 -21.37
N THR A 113 -16.85 -11.03 -22.00
CA THR A 113 -18.10 -10.53 -21.38
C THR A 113 -19.02 -11.65 -20.82
N SER A 114 -18.82 -12.87 -21.28
CA SER A 114 -19.54 -14.04 -20.79
C SER A 114 -18.73 -15.31 -21.06
N GLY A 115 -18.46 -16.09 -20.04
CA GLY A 115 -17.78 -17.38 -20.17
C GLY A 115 -16.25 -17.35 -20.22
N GLY A 116 -15.62 -16.27 -19.79
CA GLY A 116 -14.17 -16.23 -19.57
C GLY A 116 -13.72 -17.14 -18.42
N PRO A 117 -12.41 -17.41 -18.28
CA PRO A 117 -11.88 -18.28 -17.26
C PRO A 117 -12.12 -17.77 -15.85
N PHE A 118 -12.45 -16.49 -15.70
CA PHE A 118 -12.76 -15.88 -14.41
C PHE A 118 -14.22 -15.43 -14.39
N PRO A 119 -15.02 -15.93 -13.42
CA PRO A 119 -16.37 -15.46 -13.22
C PRO A 119 -16.37 -13.99 -12.83
N PRO A 120 -17.45 -13.23 -13.12
CA PRO A 120 -17.59 -11.87 -12.63
C PRO A 120 -17.43 -11.81 -11.11
N GLY A 121 -16.53 -10.94 -10.61
CA GLY A 121 -16.22 -10.84 -9.19
C GLY A 121 -15.46 -12.09 -8.70
N PHE A 122 -14.16 -12.10 -8.82
CA PHE A 122 -13.32 -13.21 -8.35
C PHE A 122 -12.25 -12.71 -7.39
N ASP A 123 -11.85 -13.60 -6.51
CA ASP A 123 -10.71 -13.37 -5.63
C ASP A 123 -9.49 -14.14 -6.17
N PHE A 124 -8.31 -13.58 -5.95
CA PHE A 124 -7.04 -14.19 -6.32
C PHE A 124 -6.00 -13.98 -5.22
N THR A 125 -4.98 -14.81 -5.22
CA THR A 125 -3.87 -14.70 -4.27
C THR A 125 -2.56 -14.44 -5.00
N LEU A 126 -1.75 -13.57 -4.42
CA LEU A 126 -0.36 -13.30 -4.81
C LEU A 126 0.52 -13.56 -3.61
N THR A 127 1.67 -14.22 -3.80
CA THR A 127 2.66 -14.38 -2.73
C THR A 127 4.04 -13.95 -3.20
N ALA A 128 4.86 -13.51 -2.25
CA ALA A 128 6.28 -13.24 -2.47
C ALA A 128 7.05 -13.34 -1.16
N LEU A 129 8.31 -13.77 -1.22
CA LEU A 129 9.20 -13.78 -0.06
C LEU A 129 9.99 -12.48 0.03
N SER A 130 10.13 -12.00 1.27
CA SER A 130 11.04 -10.91 1.63
C SER A 130 12.00 -11.35 2.73
N SER A 131 13.20 -10.78 2.73
CA SER A 131 14.13 -10.89 3.86
C SER A 131 13.73 -10.03 5.06
N ILE A 132 12.69 -9.21 4.93
CA ILE A 132 12.19 -8.27 5.93
C ILE A 132 10.83 -8.75 6.42
N GLY A 133 10.67 -8.89 7.74
CA GLY A 133 9.42 -9.33 8.37
C GLY A 133 8.57 -8.20 8.96
N THR A 134 9.04 -6.95 8.88
CA THR A 134 8.28 -5.78 9.32
C THR A 134 7.50 -5.19 8.17
N THR A 135 6.28 -4.75 8.44
CA THR A 135 5.40 -4.07 7.48
C THR A 135 5.39 -2.56 7.70
N ALA A 136 5.16 -1.83 6.63
CA ALA A 136 4.85 -0.42 6.65
C ALA A 136 3.84 -0.08 5.54
N ASP A 137 3.25 1.10 5.64
CA ASP A 137 2.37 1.67 4.62
C ASP A 137 3.10 1.76 3.27
N GLY A 138 2.61 1.04 2.29
CA GLY A 138 2.97 1.10 0.89
C GLY A 138 1.74 1.34 0.03
N ALA A 139 1.80 0.91 -1.22
CA ALA A 139 0.72 1.11 -2.16
C ALA A 139 0.56 -0.07 -3.13
N PHE A 140 -0.61 -0.15 -3.74
CA PHE A 140 -0.82 -0.94 -4.94
C PHE A 140 -1.40 -0.07 -6.06
N SER A 141 -1.19 -0.49 -7.29
CA SER A 141 -1.83 0.08 -8.48
C SER A 141 -2.22 -1.03 -9.43
N THR A 142 -3.39 -0.94 -10.04
CA THR A 142 -3.88 -1.94 -10.98
C THR A 142 -4.49 -1.31 -12.21
N SER A 143 -4.38 -1.99 -13.35
CA SER A 143 -5.24 -1.79 -14.51
C SER A 143 -6.15 -3.00 -14.69
N ALA A 144 -7.35 -2.76 -15.16
CA ALA A 144 -8.37 -3.75 -15.46
C ALA A 144 -9.29 -3.23 -16.56
N VAL A 145 -10.11 -4.07 -17.14
CA VAL A 145 -11.11 -3.66 -18.13
C VAL A 145 -12.52 -3.73 -17.57
N VAL A 146 -13.33 -2.77 -17.92
CA VAL A 146 -14.74 -2.71 -17.53
C VAL A 146 -15.55 -3.76 -18.27
N ASN A 147 -16.40 -4.47 -17.53
CA ASN A 147 -17.30 -5.53 -18.00
C ASN A 147 -18.76 -5.20 -17.70
N ASN A 148 -19.23 -4.04 -18.06
CA ASN A 148 -20.65 -3.74 -17.88
C ASN A 148 -21.30 -3.30 -19.17
N ASN A 149 -22.62 -3.41 -19.24
CA ASN A 149 -23.41 -3.02 -20.40
C ASN A 149 -23.12 -1.57 -20.82
N GLY A 150 -22.56 -1.40 -22.00
CA GLY A 150 -22.29 -0.11 -22.61
C GLY A 150 -20.85 0.41 -22.50
N ASN A 151 -20.03 -0.11 -21.57
CA ASN A 151 -18.63 0.30 -21.37
C ASN A 151 -17.63 -0.86 -21.43
N THR A 152 -18.03 -1.98 -22.01
CA THR A 152 -17.18 -3.18 -22.09
C THR A 152 -15.86 -2.88 -22.79
N GLY A 153 -14.76 -3.29 -22.15
CA GLY A 153 -13.40 -3.10 -22.70
C GLY A 153 -12.76 -1.74 -22.41
N ALA A 154 -13.46 -0.81 -21.73
CA ALA A 154 -12.85 0.42 -21.26
C ALA A 154 -11.86 0.14 -20.13
N GLN A 155 -10.71 0.80 -20.13
CA GLN A 155 -9.72 0.66 -19.06
C GLN A 155 -10.21 1.29 -17.78
N SER A 156 -10.00 0.57 -16.68
CA SER A 156 -10.23 1.03 -15.31
C SER A 156 -8.93 0.93 -14.54
N PHE A 157 -8.64 1.93 -13.71
CA PHE A 157 -7.45 1.95 -12.87
C PHE A 157 -7.88 2.04 -11.42
N SER A 158 -7.24 1.24 -10.57
CA SER A 158 -7.44 1.28 -9.12
C SER A 158 -6.09 1.42 -8.44
N SER A 159 -6.05 2.14 -7.34
CA SER A 159 -4.88 2.21 -6.48
C SER A 159 -5.31 2.43 -5.03
N GLY A 160 -4.49 2.01 -4.10
CA GLY A 160 -4.79 2.13 -2.68
C GLY A 160 -3.57 1.89 -1.81
N ARG A 161 -3.78 2.02 -0.50
CA ARG A 161 -2.77 1.66 0.50
C ARG A 161 -2.73 0.16 0.67
N LEU A 162 -1.53 -0.33 0.92
CA LEU A 162 -1.25 -1.74 1.11
C LEU A 162 -0.03 -1.87 2.04
N ASP A 163 -0.11 -2.74 3.03
CA ASP A 163 1.06 -3.05 3.84
C ASP A 163 2.07 -3.89 3.04
N VAL A 164 3.32 -3.41 3.01
CA VAL A 164 4.43 -4.03 2.28
C VAL A 164 5.62 -4.26 3.21
N PRO A 165 6.56 -5.18 2.87
CA PRO A 165 7.80 -5.31 3.63
C PRO A 165 8.64 -4.04 3.45
N LEU A 166 8.85 -3.32 4.53
CA LEU A 166 9.70 -2.15 4.53
C LEU A 166 10.60 -2.16 5.76
N ALA A 167 11.88 -1.91 5.59
CA ALA A 167 12.77 -1.71 6.71
C ALA A 167 12.32 -0.46 7.46
N SER A 168 11.99 -0.61 8.75
CA SER A 168 11.76 0.56 9.60
C SER A 168 12.92 1.53 9.42
N ALA A 169 12.63 2.77 9.08
CA ALA A 169 13.65 3.80 9.02
C ALA A 169 14.33 3.88 10.40
N VAL A 170 15.52 3.32 10.52
CA VAL A 170 16.35 3.52 11.70
C VAL A 170 16.65 5.01 11.77
N PRO A 171 16.35 5.70 12.88
CA PRO A 171 16.66 7.12 12.99
C PRO A 171 18.11 7.36 12.57
N GLU A 172 18.33 8.25 11.60
CA GLU A 172 19.65 8.48 11.03
C GLU A 172 20.69 8.76 12.12
N PRO A 173 21.97 8.36 11.93
CA PRO A 173 23.03 8.63 12.91
C PRO A 173 23.11 10.10 13.34
N ALA A 174 22.70 11.03 12.46
CA ALA A 174 22.57 12.45 12.78
C ALA A 174 21.51 12.73 13.86
N THR A 175 20.40 12.00 13.88
CA THR A 175 19.36 12.13 14.91
C THR A 175 19.87 11.66 16.26
N TRP A 176 20.61 10.55 16.30
CA TRP A 176 21.27 10.05 17.52
C TRP A 176 22.33 11.04 18.00
N ALA A 177 23.15 11.61 17.09
CA ALA A 177 24.16 12.60 17.42
C ALA A 177 23.54 13.89 18.00
N MET A 178 22.43 14.35 17.43
CA MET A 178 21.67 15.49 17.94
C MET A 178 21.08 15.21 19.34
N LEU A 179 20.53 14.03 19.55
CA LEU A 179 19.97 13.62 20.83
C LEU A 179 21.06 13.55 21.90
N MET A 180 22.21 12.94 21.59
CA MET A 180 23.37 12.86 22.47
C MET A 180 23.95 14.22 22.80
N THR A 181 24.12 15.11 21.82
CA THR A 181 24.60 16.49 22.03
C THR A 181 23.63 17.32 22.85
N GLY A 182 22.32 17.12 22.67
CA GLY A 182 21.27 17.75 23.50
C GLY A 182 21.38 17.35 24.96
N PHE A 183 21.50 16.06 25.25
CA PHE A 183 21.65 15.56 26.63
C PHE A 183 22.97 15.98 27.27
N LEU A 184 24.09 15.97 26.52
CA LEU A 184 25.38 16.48 27.01
C LEU A 184 25.31 17.97 27.36
N GLY A 185 24.65 18.77 26.51
CA GLY A 185 24.44 20.21 26.75
C GLY A 185 23.66 20.47 28.04
N LEU A 186 22.55 19.76 28.23
CA LEU A 186 21.75 19.83 29.46
C LEU A 186 22.54 19.40 30.70
N GLY A 187 23.30 18.32 30.63
CA GLY A 187 24.14 17.83 31.71
C GLY A 187 25.20 18.84 32.14
N LEU A 188 25.87 19.49 31.18
CA LEU A 188 26.84 20.55 31.45
C LEU A 188 26.20 21.79 32.09
N MET A 189 25.01 22.16 31.65
CA MET A 189 24.28 23.31 32.19
C MET A 189 23.86 23.08 33.64
N LEU A 190 23.36 21.88 33.99
CA LEU A 190 23.01 21.49 35.33
C LEU A 190 24.25 21.45 36.26
N ARG A 191 25.37 20.93 35.78
CA ARG A 191 26.62 20.88 36.53
C ARG A 191 27.17 22.29 36.85
N ARG A 192 27.06 23.27 35.94
CA ARG A 192 27.43 24.65 36.16
C ARG A 192 26.55 25.32 37.20
N ARG A 193 25.26 25.01 37.24
CA ARG A 193 24.32 25.61 38.19
C ARG A 193 24.61 25.14 39.64
N ASN A 194 24.96 23.87 39.84
CA ASN A 194 25.26 23.33 41.15
C ASN A 194 26.58 23.80 41.74
N ARG A 195 27.52 24.29 40.92
CA ARG A 195 28.80 24.84 41.37
C ARG A 195 28.73 26.29 41.94
N LYS A 196 27.59 26.95 41.78
CA LYS A 196 27.41 28.37 42.21
C LYS A 196 26.73 28.53 43.58
N GLN A 197 26.56 27.48 44.36
CA GLN A 197 26.14 27.61 45.75
C GLN A 197 27.39 27.85 46.63
N PRO A 198 27.66 29.09 47.10
CA PRO A 198 28.68 29.31 48.12
C PRO A 198 28.17 28.69 49.42
N MET A 199 29.03 27.88 50.06
CA MET A 199 28.79 27.49 51.47
C MET A 199 28.74 28.78 52.27
N ALA A 200 27.56 29.13 52.81
CA ALA A 200 27.43 30.13 53.83
C ALA A 200 28.15 29.58 55.11
N LEU A 201 29.29 30.17 55.41
CA LEU A 201 29.99 29.93 56.64
C LEU A 201 29.12 30.48 57.75
N ILE A 202 28.61 29.65 58.65
CA ILE A 202 27.94 30.03 59.88
C ILE A 202 29.06 30.27 60.87
N ALA A 203 29.21 31.54 61.28
CA ALA A 203 30.01 31.95 62.38
C ALA A 203 29.16 32.03 63.65
#